data_30c3eec5e68784e034026db14d14794e
#
_entry.id   30c3eec5e68784e034026db14d14794e
#
_cell.length_a   1.000
_cell.length_b   1.000
_cell.length_c   1.000
_cell.angle_alpha   90.00
_cell.angle_beta   90.00
_cell.angle_gamma   90.00
#
_symmetry.space_group_name_H-M   'P 1'
#
loop_
_entity.id
_entity.type
_entity.pdbx_description
1 polymer ?
#
loop_
_entity_poly.entity_id
_entity_poly.type
_entity_poly.pdbx_seq_one_letter_code
_entity_poly.pdbx_strand_id
1 'polypeptide(L)'
;MILVFRAGSSNWLTALFLRRIDKLLFAATKADHIHSSSHDRLEAILRVITDRAMGRASDAGADVGVQALAALRATRETEAKVGNEWLPCIVGVPMPGERIGGKVFDGKTEAAVFPGDLPANPRDALKPDAAPAGLHFVRFRPPRVLPPGVDGEAPPLPHIRLDRALDFLLADWLA
;
A
#
# COMPACT_ATOMS: atom_id res chain seq x y z
N MET A 1 9.02 -3.12 1.25
CA MET A 1 10.06 -4.03 0.71
C MET A 1 9.89 -4.00 -0.80
N ILE A 2 10.84 -3.42 -1.50
CA ILE A 2 10.84 -3.40 -2.97
C ILE A 2 11.67 -4.60 -3.40
N LEU A 3 11.04 -5.62 -3.96
CA LEU A 3 11.75 -6.72 -4.60
C LEU A 3 12.20 -6.24 -5.99
N VAL A 4 13.48 -5.90 -6.12
CA VAL A 4 14.09 -5.57 -7.40
C VAL A 4 14.70 -6.83 -7.98
N PHE A 5 14.06 -7.41 -8.98
CA PHE A 5 14.68 -8.42 -9.81
C PHE A 5 15.45 -7.74 -10.95
N ARG A 6 16.72 -8.09 -11.10
CA ARG A 6 17.56 -7.62 -12.21
C ARG A 6 17.20 -8.39 -13.47
N ALA A 7 16.47 -7.75 -14.39
CA ALA A 7 16.32 -8.26 -15.74
C ALA A 7 17.70 -8.15 -16.45
N GLY A 8 18.38 -9.25 -16.61
CA GLY A 8 19.64 -9.32 -17.36
C GLY A 8 19.38 -9.20 -18.86
N SER A 9 20.34 -8.63 -19.62
CA SER A 9 20.33 -8.72 -21.08
C SER A 9 20.34 -10.18 -21.49
N SER A 10 19.28 -10.66 -22.14
CA SER A 10 19.12 -12.05 -22.52
C SER A 10 19.92 -12.36 -23.78
N ASN A 11 21.03 -13.06 -23.63
CA ASN A 11 21.56 -13.88 -24.72
C ASN A 11 20.62 -15.10 -24.90
N TRP A 12 20.39 -15.54 -26.12
CA TRP A 12 19.50 -16.66 -26.45
C TRP A 12 19.73 -17.94 -25.58
N LEU A 13 20.96 -18.16 -25.15
CA LEU A 13 21.35 -19.26 -24.23
C LEU A 13 20.83 -19.05 -22.80
N THR A 14 20.73 -17.80 -22.30
CA THR A 14 20.20 -17.51 -20.97
C THR A 14 18.68 -17.58 -20.94
N ALA A 15 18.01 -17.32 -22.06
CA ALA A 15 16.56 -17.49 -22.19
C ALA A 15 16.10 -18.96 -22.04
N LEU A 16 16.97 -19.93 -22.33
CA LEU A 16 16.70 -21.36 -22.18
C LEU A 16 16.76 -21.86 -20.72
N PHE A 17 17.49 -21.15 -19.85
CA PHE A 17 17.76 -21.61 -18.48
C PHE A 17 17.26 -20.67 -17.38
N LEU A 18 16.91 -19.42 -17.69
CA LEU A 18 16.36 -18.49 -16.71
C LEU A 18 14.84 -18.56 -16.77
N ARG A 19 14.21 -18.77 -15.62
CA ARG A 19 12.76 -18.64 -15.48
C ARG A 19 12.36 -17.23 -15.91
N ARG A 20 11.52 -17.15 -16.92
CA ARG A 20 10.90 -15.91 -17.37
C ARG A 20 9.98 -15.40 -16.27
N ILE A 21 10.02 -14.10 -16.02
CA ILE A 21 9.03 -13.43 -15.16
C ILE A 21 7.88 -13.07 -16.08
N ASP A 22 6.73 -13.72 -15.87
CA ASP A 22 5.55 -13.49 -16.70
C ASP A 22 4.71 -12.32 -16.16
N LYS A 23 4.65 -12.15 -14.83
CA LYS A 23 3.90 -11.08 -14.17
C LYS A 23 4.73 -10.39 -13.10
N LEU A 24 4.62 -9.07 -13.00
CA LEU A 24 5.31 -8.25 -12.01
C LEU A 24 4.35 -7.22 -11.43
N LEU A 25 4.12 -7.26 -10.12
CA LEU A 25 3.30 -6.31 -9.41
C LEU A 25 4.17 -5.36 -8.56
N PHE A 26 4.10 -4.07 -8.86
CA PHE A 26 4.61 -3.03 -7.98
C PHE A 26 3.52 -2.65 -6.99
N ALA A 27 3.80 -2.79 -5.71
CA ALA A 27 2.80 -2.56 -4.67
C ALA A 27 3.24 -1.46 -3.70
N ALA A 28 2.40 -0.42 -3.56
CA ALA A 28 2.48 0.50 -2.45
C ALA A 28 1.76 -0.13 -1.25
N THR A 29 2.55 -0.64 -0.31
CA THR A 29 2.00 -1.31 0.88
C THR A 29 1.54 -0.32 1.93
N LYS A 30 0.74 -0.79 2.91
CA LYS A 30 0.15 0.03 3.98
C LYS A 30 -0.81 1.10 3.45
N ALA A 31 -1.58 0.77 2.43
CA ALA A 31 -2.60 1.66 1.91
C ALA A 31 -3.68 2.02 2.95
N ASP A 32 -3.79 1.22 4.01
CA ASP A 32 -4.64 1.49 5.17
C ASP A 32 -4.18 2.68 6.04
N HIS A 33 -2.98 3.22 5.80
CA HIS A 33 -2.49 4.43 6.48
C HIS A 33 -2.93 5.74 5.82
N ILE A 34 -3.63 5.67 4.71
CA ILE A 34 -4.25 6.79 4.02
C ILE A 34 -5.72 6.46 3.72
N HIS A 35 -6.53 7.48 3.49
CA HIS A 35 -7.92 7.29 3.10
C HIS A 35 -8.02 6.78 1.65
N SER A 36 -9.04 5.98 1.33
CA SER A 36 -9.22 5.38 -0.01
C SER A 36 -9.30 6.40 -1.15
N SER A 37 -9.80 7.61 -0.88
CA SER A 37 -9.81 8.71 -1.84
C SER A 37 -8.41 9.10 -2.36
N SER A 38 -7.35 8.70 -1.65
CA SER A 38 -5.95 8.96 -2.00
C SER A 38 -5.23 7.75 -2.60
N HIS A 39 -5.87 6.57 -2.69
CA HIS A 39 -5.23 5.36 -3.22
C HIS A 39 -4.79 5.52 -4.67
N ASP A 40 -5.60 6.13 -5.52
CA ASP A 40 -5.25 6.33 -6.94
C ASP A 40 -4.06 7.29 -7.11
N ARG A 41 -3.95 8.31 -6.24
CA ARG A 41 -2.78 9.20 -6.20
C ARG A 41 -1.53 8.45 -5.76
N LEU A 42 -1.66 7.56 -4.76
CA LEU A 42 -0.56 6.72 -4.30
C LEU A 42 -0.05 5.80 -5.42
N GLU A 43 -0.96 5.18 -6.17
CA GLU A 43 -0.60 4.37 -7.34
C GLU A 43 0.07 5.20 -8.44
N ALA A 44 -0.45 6.41 -8.71
CA ALA A 44 0.15 7.32 -9.68
C ALA A 44 1.58 7.73 -9.28
N ILE A 45 1.83 8.00 -8.00
CA ILE A 45 3.18 8.28 -7.47
C ILE A 45 4.08 7.05 -7.65
N LEU A 46 3.58 5.86 -7.30
CA LEU A 46 4.35 4.63 -7.45
C LEU A 46 4.72 4.36 -8.91
N ARG A 47 3.80 4.62 -9.87
CA ARG A 47 4.08 4.52 -11.31
C ARG A 47 5.23 5.42 -11.72
N VAL A 48 5.24 6.67 -11.27
CA VAL A 48 6.34 7.61 -11.59
C VAL A 48 7.67 7.14 -10.99
N ILE A 49 7.67 6.63 -9.76
CA ILE A 49 8.87 6.11 -9.10
C ILE A 49 9.42 4.88 -9.83
N THR A 50 8.54 4.00 -10.30
CA THR A 50 8.90 2.71 -10.87
C THR A 50 8.93 2.70 -12.40
N ASP A 51 8.67 3.82 -13.07
CA ASP A 51 8.52 3.96 -14.52
C ASP A 51 9.59 3.21 -15.32
N ARG A 52 10.87 3.45 -15.02
CA ARG A 52 11.99 2.78 -15.70
C ARG A 52 12.03 1.27 -15.45
N ALA A 53 11.64 0.84 -14.25
CA ALA A 53 11.62 -0.58 -13.91
C ALA A 53 10.44 -1.29 -14.59
N MET A 54 9.31 -0.62 -14.66
CA MET A 54 8.13 -1.08 -15.39
C MET A 54 8.42 -1.23 -16.88
N GLY A 55 9.02 -0.22 -17.52
CA GLY A 55 9.41 -0.29 -18.93
C GLY A 55 10.32 -1.49 -19.22
N ARG A 56 11.37 -1.67 -18.42
CA ARG A 56 12.29 -2.81 -18.59
C ARG A 56 11.61 -4.17 -18.41
N ALA A 57 10.68 -4.28 -17.47
CA ALA A 57 9.93 -5.51 -17.25
C ALA A 57 9.00 -5.80 -18.42
N SER A 58 8.29 -4.78 -18.90
CA SER A 58 7.42 -4.88 -20.08
C SER A 58 8.20 -5.23 -21.35
N ASP A 59 9.35 -4.58 -21.58
CA ASP A 59 10.24 -4.88 -22.71
C ASP A 59 10.77 -6.34 -22.66
N ALA A 60 10.91 -6.89 -21.45
CA ALA A 60 11.26 -8.30 -21.23
C ALA A 60 10.07 -9.25 -21.40
N GLY A 61 8.87 -8.72 -21.68
CA GLY A 61 7.65 -9.48 -21.94
C GLY A 61 6.85 -9.84 -20.69
N ALA A 62 7.09 -9.18 -19.56
CA ALA A 62 6.28 -9.35 -18.38
C ALA A 62 5.02 -8.47 -18.44
N ASP A 63 3.89 -9.01 -17.95
CA ASP A 63 2.72 -8.20 -17.62
C ASP A 63 2.99 -7.44 -16.32
N VAL A 64 2.76 -6.13 -16.32
CA VAL A 64 3.17 -5.25 -15.22
C VAL A 64 1.97 -4.53 -14.62
N GLY A 65 1.72 -4.81 -13.33
CA GLY A 65 0.70 -4.16 -12.53
C GLY A 65 1.27 -3.15 -11.53
N VAL A 66 0.43 -2.17 -11.15
CA VAL A 66 0.71 -1.24 -10.03
C VAL A 66 -0.52 -1.15 -9.17
N GLN A 67 -0.35 -1.30 -7.87
CA GLN A 67 -1.47 -1.32 -6.94
C GLN A 67 -1.11 -0.78 -5.55
N ALA A 68 -2.03 0.00 -4.97
CA ALA A 68 -2.03 0.30 -3.53
C ALA A 68 -2.73 -0.83 -2.79
N LEU A 69 -2.07 -1.42 -1.79
CA LEU A 69 -2.63 -2.53 -1.04
C LEU A 69 -2.25 -2.47 0.45
N ALA A 70 -3.04 -3.14 1.27
CA ALA A 70 -2.68 -3.50 2.63
C ALA A 70 -3.00 -4.98 2.85
N ALA A 71 -1.98 -5.80 3.09
CA ALA A 71 -2.17 -7.22 3.35
C ALA A 71 -2.91 -7.47 4.67
N LEU A 72 -2.76 -6.55 5.62
CA LEU A 72 -3.50 -6.52 6.86
C LEU A 72 -3.95 -5.08 7.11
N ARG A 73 -5.27 -4.86 7.19
CA ARG A 73 -5.85 -3.54 7.43
C ARG A 73 -5.96 -3.27 8.94
N ALA A 74 -5.19 -2.30 9.41
CA ALA A 74 -5.17 -1.90 10.82
C ALA A 74 -6.10 -0.71 11.14
N THR A 75 -6.65 -0.07 10.10
CA THR A 75 -7.50 1.12 10.23
C THR A 75 -8.82 0.95 9.51
N ARG A 76 -9.79 1.76 9.85
CA ARG A 76 -11.05 1.98 9.10
C ARG A 76 -11.14 3.43 8.68
N GLU A 77 -11.92 3.70 7.67
CA GLU A 77 -12.11 5.04 7.14
C GLU A 77 -13.26 5.76 7.84
N THR A 78 -13.13 7.06 7.96
CA THR A 78 -14.15 7.97 8.50
C THR A 78 -13.94 9.37 7.96
N GLU A 79 -14.96 10.20 8.10
CA GLU A 79 -14.81 11.65 8.01
C GLU A 79 -14.81 12.23 9.41
N ALA A 80 -13.91 13.16 9.69
CA ALA A 80 -13.87 13.84 10.97
C ALA A 80 -13.66 15.34 10.78
N LYS A 81 -14.24 16.11 11.70
CA LYS A 81 -14.06 17.56 11.71
C LYS A 81 -12.70 17.88 12.31
N VAL A 82 -11.84 18.49 11.50
CA VAL A 82 -10.51 18.96 11.89
C VAL A 82 -10.50 20.48 11.73
N GLY A 83 -10.51 21.20 12.85
CA GLY A 83 -10.76 22.64 12.84
C GLY A 83 -12.19 22.96 12.37
N ASN A 84 -12.33 23.60 11.22
CA ASN A 84 -13.64 23.98 10.66
C ASN A 84 -14.03 23.18 9.41
N GLU A 85 -13.22 22.20 9.01
CA GLU A 85 -13.39 21.40 7.80
C GLU A 85 -13.63 19.92 8.12
N TRP A 86 -14.44 19.25 7.29
CA TRP A 86 -14.57 17.81 7.29
C TRP A 86 -13.49 17.20 6.41
N LEU A 87 -12.65 16.37 7.01
CA LEU A 87 -11.53 15.75 6.32
C LEU A 87 -11.63 14.22 6.31
N PRO A 88 -11.16 13.58 5.23
CA PRO A 88 -11.09 12.12 5.14
C PRO A 88 -10.02 11.59 6.11
N CYS A 89 -10.46 10.96 7.18
CA CYS A 89 -9.62 10.46 8.24
C CYS A 89 -9.55 8.93 8.25
N ILE A 90 -8.52 8.40 8.87
CA ILE A 90 -8.41 6.99 9.22
C ILE A 90 -8.54 6.83 10.73
N VAL A 91 -9.17 5.75 11.16
CA VAL A 91 -9.38 5.42 12.58
C VAL A 91 -8.73 4.10 12.90
N GLY A 92 -7.98 4.07 13.97
CA GLY A 92 -7.38 2.86 14.50
C GLY A 92 -6.83 3.11 15.90
N VAL A 93 -6.17 2.14 16.48
CA VAL A 93 -5.49 2.28 17.76
C VAL A 93 -4.01 2.57 17.50
N PRO A 94 -3.54 3.83 17.66
CA PRO A 94 -2.13 4.13 17.48
C PRO A 94 -1.27 3.36 18.49
N MET A 95 -0.06 2.98 18.10
CA MET A 95 0.87 2.35 19.03
C MET A 95 1.24 3.28 20.19
N PRO A 96 1.55 2.74 21.37
CA PRO A 96 1.95 3.57 22.50
C PRO A 96 3.20 4.39 22.18
N GLY A 97 3.17 5.67 22.55
CA GLY A 97 4.27 6.60 22.30
C GLY A 97 4.27 7.27 20.94
N GLU A 98 3.39 6.89 20.00
CA GLU A 98 3.17 7.64 18.76
C GLU A 98 2.66 9.06 19.08
N ARG A 99 2.98 10.02 18.20
CA ARG A 99 2.68 11.44 18.44
C ARG A 99 2.12 12.13 17.19
N ILE A 100 1.09 12.93 17.38
CA ILE A 100 0.58 13.88 16.37
C ILE A 100 0.27 15.19 17.07
N GLY A 101 0.78 16.31 16.53
CA GLY A 101 0.44 17.65 17.03
C GLY A 101 0.61 17.82 18.55
N GLY A 102 1.66 17.22 19.12
CA GLY A 102 1.92 17.23 20.56
C GLY A 102 1.13 16.22 21.40
N LYS A 103 0.10 15.58 20.85
CA LYS A 103 -0.65 14.50 21.53
C LYS A 103 0.16 13.20 21.48
N VAL A 104 0.34 12.58 22.65
CA VAL A 104 0.95 11.25 22.78
C VAL A 104 -0.16 10.22 22.96
N PHE A 105 -0.08 9.10 22.22
CA PHE A 105 -1.08 8.03 22.26
C PHE A 105 -0.70 6.95 23.29
N ASP A 106 -1.72 6.40 23.94
CA ASP A 106 -1.60 5.39 25.01
C ASP A 106 -1.51 3.94 24.49
N GLY A 107 -1.73 3.74 23.19
CA GLY A 107 -1.77 2.42 22.58
C GLY A 107 -3.02 1.60 22.88
N LYS A 108 -4.08 2.21 23.45
CA LYS A 108 -5.31 1.53 23.84
C LYS A 108 -6.55 2.17 23.23
N THR A 109 -6.55 3.50 23.14
CA THR A 109 -7.67 4.29 22.67
C THR A 109 -7.64 4.47 21.17
N GLU A 110 -8.78 4.27 20.50
CA GLU A 110 -8.92 4.59 19.08
C GLU A 110 -8.77 6.10 18.86
N ALA A 111 -8.18 6.46 17.75
CA ALA A 111 -8.06 7.84 17.33
C ALA A 111 -8.36 7.99 15.84
N ALA A 112 -9.11 9.03 15.50
CA ALA A 112 -9.23 9.52 14.14
C ALA A 112 -8.00 10.38 13.82
N VAL A 113 -7.36 10.07 12.70
CA VAL A 113 -6.15 10.77 12.25
C VAL A 113 -6.38 11.19 10.82
N PHE A 114 -6.19 12.47 10.54
CA PHE A 114 -6.05 12.95 9.17
C PHE A 114 -4.62 12.65 8.70
N PRO A 115 -4.42 11.76 7.70
CA PRO A 115 -3.09 11.37 7.30
C PRO A 115 -2.36 12.44 6.48
N GLY A 116 -3.04 13.51 6.09
CA GLY A 116 -2.57 14.49 5.12
C GLY A 116 -2.92 14.10 3.68
N ASP A 117 -2.69 15.04 2.77
CA ASP A 117 -2.97 14.85 1.35
C ASP A 117 -1.70 14.49 0.57
N LEU A 118 -1.84 13.52 -0.32
CA LEU A 118 -0.82 13.26 -1.31
C LEU A 118 -0.83 14.36 -2.39
N PRO A 119 0.34 14.71 -2.97
CA PRO A 119 0.41 15.74 -4.01
C PRO A 119 -0.48 15.39 -5.18
N ALA A 120 -1.19 16.40 -5.72
CA ALA A 120 -2.07 16.24 -6.88
C ALA A 120 -1.27 15.82 -8.14
N ASN A 121 -0.07 16.40 -8.32
CA ASN A 121 0.85 15.96 -9.37
C ASN A 121 1.81 14.91 -8.79
N PRO A 122 1.79 13.65 -9.27
CA PRO A 122 2.65 12.58 -8.78
C PRO A 122 4.15 12.88 -8.83
N ARG A 123 4.58 13.70 -9.80
CA ARG A 123 6.00 14.11 -9.95
C ARG A 123 6.48 15.01 -8.83
N ASP A 124 5.56 15.71 -8.17
CA ASP A 124 5.93 16.57 -7.04
C ASP A 124 6.42 15.75 -5.83
N ALA A 125 5.99 14.50 -5.71
CA ALA A 125 6.49 13.57 -4.71
C ALA A 125 7.99 13.22 -4.86
N LEU A 126 8.58 13.50 -6.02
CA LEU A 126 10.00 13.22 -6.31
C LEU A 126 10.92 14.43 -6.07
N LYS A 127 10.37 15.59 -5.76
CA LYS A 127 11.18 16.78 -5.49
C LYS A 127 11.89 16.63 -4.14
N PRO A 128 13.19 17.02 -4.03
CA PRO A 128 13.94 16.90 -2.78
C PRO A 128 13.30 17.62 -1.58
N ASP A 129 12.58 18.71 -1.86
CA ASP A 129 11.90 19.54 -0.84
C ASP A 129 10.41 19.15 -0.67
N ALA A 130 9.97 18.10 -1.36
CA ALA A 130 8.61 17.62 -1.34
C ALA A 130 8.33 16.71 -0.11
N ALA A 131 8.97 16.98 1.04
CA ALA A 131 8.41 16.47 2.28
C ALA A 131 6.96 16.97 2.32
N PRO A 132 5.95 16.10 2.10
CA PRO A 132 4.58 16.56 2.03
C PRO A 132 4.26 17.20 3.37
N ALA A 133 4.16 18.53 3.35
CA ALA A 133 3.79 19.30 4.50
C ALA A 133 2.44 18.74 4.99
N GLY A 134 2.43 18.14 6.17
CA GLY A 134 1.21 17.61 6.78
C GLY A 134 0.96 16.11 6.63
N LEU A 135 1.82 15.30 6.01
CA LEU A 135 1.65 13.84 6.11
C LEU A 135 2.02 13.36 7.51
N HIS A 136 1.08 12.72 8.16
CA HIS A 136 1.23 12.15 9.49
C HIS A 136 1.19 10.63 9.43
N PHE A 137 2.35 10.00 9.52
CA PHE A 137 2.45 8.55 9.59
C PHE A 137 2.49 8.09 11.04
N VAL A 138 1.42 7.45 11.46
CA VAL A 138 1.29 6.83 12.78
C VAL A 138 1.28 5.33 12.61
N ARG A 139 2.01 4.62 13.45
CA ARG A 139 1.91 3.16 13.50
C ARG A 139 0.65 2.77 14.26
N PHE A 140 -0.19 1.99 13.63
CA PHE A 140 -1.39 1.45 14.26
C PHE A 140 -1.17 0.03 14.75
N ARG A 141 -1.91 -0.33 15.79
CA ARG A 141 -1.97 -1.70 16.28
C ARG A 141 -2.68 -2.55 15.22
N PRO A 142 -2.13 -3.73 14.86
CA PRO A 142 -2.81 -4.62 13.93
C PRO A 142 -4.16 -5.08 14.53
N PRO A 143 -5.13 -5.45 13.68
CA PRO A 143 -6.40 -5.97 14.14
C PRO A 143 -6.18 -7.26 14.93
N ARG A 144 -7.09 -7.53 15.86
CA ARG A 144 -7.08 -8.81 16.59
C ARG A 144 -7.49 -9.92 15.65
N VAL A 145 -6.71 -10.98 15.60
CA VAL A 145 -7.14 -12.24 14.99
C VAL A 145 -8.22 -12.83 15.89
N LEU A 146 -9.43 -12.95 15.36
CA LEU A 146 -10.51 -13.60 16.10
C LEU A 146 -10.34 -15.12 15.98
N PRO A 147 -10.65 -15.85 17.05
CA PRO A 147 -10.67 -17.31 16.98
C PRO A 147 -11.73 -17.79 15.98
N PRO A 148 -11.61 -19.01 15.43
CA PRO A 148 -12.65 -19.62 14.62
C PRO A 148 -14.00 -19.58 15.32
N GLY A 149 -15.05 -19.35 14.56
CA GLY A 149 -16.43 -19.42 15.02
C GLY A 149 -16.84 -20.83 15.43
N VAL A 150 -18.10 -20.99 15.81
CA VAL A 150 -18.69 -22.29 16.22
C VAL A 150 -18.66 -23.29 15.04
N ASP A 151 -18.70 -22.81 13.82
CA ASP A 151 -18.58 -23.54 12.56
C ASP A 151 -17.13 -23.93 12.20
N GLY A 152 -16.14 -23.52 13.01
CA GLY A 152 -14.72 -23.80 12.78
C GLY A 152 -14.05 -22.88 11.78
N GLU A 153 -14.78 -21.94 11.15
CA GLU A 153 -14.21 -20.98 10.23
C GLU A 153 -13.67 -19.75 10.94
N ALA A 154 -12.43 -19.40 10.65
CA ALA A 154 -11.86 -18.14 11.10
C ALA A 154 -12.37 -17.00 10.19
N PRO A 155 -12.83 -15.86 10.75
CA PRO A 155 -13.22 -14.72 9.93
C PRO A 155 -12.02 -14.24 9.09
N PRO A 156 -12.27 -13.82 7.84
CA PRO A 156 -11.20 -13.35 6.97
C PRO A 156 -10.49 -12.16 7.60
N LEU A 157 -9.16 -12.13 7.51
CA LEU A 157 -8.40 -10.97 7.93
C LEU A 157 -8.72 -9.78 7.03
N PRO A 158 -9.00 -8.60 7.60
CA PRO A 158 -9.30 -7.42 6.80
C PRO A 158 -8.07 -7.01 6.00
N HIS A 159 -8.25 -6.79 4.71
CA HIS A 159 -7.22 -6.36 3.79
C HIS A 159 -7.73 -5.26 2.84
N ILE A 160 -6.83 -4.65 2.09
CA ILE A 160 -7.15 -3.74 0.99
C ILE A 160 -6.51 -4.31 -0.27
N ARG A 161 -7.32 -4.73 -1.24
CA ARG A 161 -6.93 -5.20 -2.58
C ARG A 161 -5.88 -6.35 -2.59
N LEU A 162 -5.70 -7.09 -1.50
CA LEU A 162 -4.81 -8.26 -1.49
C LEU A 162 -5.33 -9.36 -2.42
N ASP A 163 -6.64 -9.56 -2.44
CA ASP A 163 -7.36 -10.44 -3.36
C ASP A 163 -6.99 -10.15 -4.83
N ARG A 164 -7.07 -8.90 -5.24
CA ARG A 164 -6.72 -8.47 -6.60
C ARG A 164 -5.23 -8.66 -6.92
N ALA A 165 -4.37 -8.44 -5.93
CA ALA A 165 -2.93 -8.66 -6.09
C ALA A 165 -2.62 -10.14 -6.31
N LEU A 166 -3.27 -11.03 -5.56
CA LEU A 166 -3.13 -12.47 -5.70
C LEU A 166 -3.75 -12.97 -7.01
N ASP A 167 -4.91 -12.48 -7.38
CA ASP A 167 -5.55 -12.79 -8.66
C ASP A 167 -4.63 -12.40 -9.84
N PHE A 168 -4.13 -11.17 -9.86
CA PHE A 168 -3.19 -10.74 -10.90
C PHE A 168 -1.97 -11.65 -11.01
N LEU A 169 -1.39 -12.07 -9.88
CA LEU A 169 -0.15 -12.83 -9.87
C LEU A 169 -0.34 -14.33 -10.11
N LEU A 170 -1.48 -14.89 -9.68
CA LEU A 170 -1.66 -16.34 -9.53
C LEU A 170 -2.81 -16.92 -10.34
N ALA A 171 -3.72 -16.12 -10.91
CA ALA A 171 -4.92 -16.63 -11.58
C ALA A 171 -4.59 -17.69 -12.66
N ASP A 172 -3.52 -17.46 -13.43
CA ASP A 172 -3.11 -18.38 -14.51
C ASP A 172 -2.57 -19.72 -13.99
N TRP A 173 -2.26 -19.81 -12.69
CA TRP A 173 -1.76 -21.04 -12.05
C TRP A 173 -2.85 -21.80 -11.31
N LEU A 174 -3.99 -21.12 -11.06
CA LEU A 174 -5.12 -21.64 -10.29
C LEU A 174 -6.30 -22.03 -11.19
N ALA A 175 -6.24 -21.72 -12.48
CA ALA A 175 -7.20 -22.13 -13.53
C ALA A 175 -6.81 -23.52 -14.13
#